data_aa1ae770ffa05b6a00874ac74f57ddba
#
_entry.id   aa1ae770ffa05b6a00874ac74f57ddba
#
_cell.length_a   1.000
_cell.length_b   1.000
_cell.length_c   1.000
_cell.angle_alpha   90.00
_cell.angle_beta   90.00
_cell.angle_gamma   90.00
#
_symmetry.space_group_name_H-M   'P 1'
#
loop_
_entity.id
_entity.type
_entity.pdbx_description
1 polymer ?
#
loop_
_entity_poly.entity_id
_entity_poly.type
_entity_poly.pdbx_seq_one_letter_code
_entity_poly.pdbx_strand_id
1 'polypeptide(L)'
;MDTVTTYAMQFWQITLVVVLIVIGGLWKFLDKEVEPSMKFKARGMPHMKPIPIPTKGKGFWGGLKVWLFVSRKWQIVSDYHYNINGEDLVIPKGFIFDGASVPKFLHTWLSPMGVLLVGGLIHDYGYKYQTLLCKGKKKSIGIRTQQELDVIFRDVNVIQNGFRLINYLAYFGLKLGGFAAWNKHRKTNAKW
;
A
#
# COMPACT_ATOMS: atom_id res chain seq x y z
N MET A 1 4.28 35.98 -24.27
CA MET A 1 3.65 34.66 -23.97
C MET A 1 3.70 33.88 -25.24
N ASP A 2 4.47 32.79 -25.27
CA ASP A 2 4.78 32.07 -26.49
C ASP A 2 3.54 31.38 -27.07
N THR A 3 3.46 31.34 -28.40
CA THR A 3 2.35 30.72 -29.16
C THR A 3 1.98 29.32 -28.68
N VAL A 4 2.95 28.52 -28.25
CA VAL A 4 2.77 27.15 -27.71
C VAL A 4 1.93 27.15 -26.43
N THR A 5 2.16 28.08 -25.49
CA THR A 5 1.37 28.18 -24.24
C THR A 5 -0.06 28.59 -24.49
N THR A 6 -0.29 29.44 -25.51
CA THR A 6 -1.66 29.85 -25.90
C THR A 6 -2.45 28.68 -26.49
N TYR A 7 -1.83 27.87 -27.38
CA TYR A 7 -2.48 26.67 -27.94
C TYR A 7 -2.74 25.60 -26.86
N ALA A 8 -1.82 25.38 -25.92
CA ALA A 8 -2.02 24.45 -24.83
C ALA A 8 -3.18 24.84 -23.91
N MET A 9 -3.38 26.14 -23.66
CA MET A 9 -4.53 26.62 -22.88
C MET A 9 -5.85 26.58 -23.65
N GLN A 10 -5.85 26.70 -24.96
CA GLN A 10 -7.06 26.66 -25.77
C GLN A 10 -7.56 25.23 -26.01
N PHE A 11 -6.64 24.25 -26.07
CA PHE A 11 -6.94 22.85 -26.37
C PHE A 11 -6.47 21.90 -25.27
N TRP A 12 -6.51 22.35 -23.99
CA TRP A 12 -6.00 21.59 -22.85
C TRP A 12 -6.56 20.17 -22.75
N GLN A 13 -7.82 19.96 -23.13
CA GLN A 13 -8.45 18.63 -23.10
C GLN A 13 -7.79 17.69 -24.13
N ILE A 14 -7.53 18.18 -25.34
CA ILE A 14 -6.84 17.41 -26.40
C ILE A 14 -5.40 17.14 -25.97
N THR A 15 -4.72 18.14 -25.43
CA THR A 15 -3.36 18.01 -24.90
C THR A 15 -3.31 16.97 -23.79
N LEU A 16 -4.28 16.97 -22.85
CA LEU A 16 -4.38 15.98 -21.79
C LEU A 16 -4.56 14.56 -22.36
N VAL A 17 -5.46 14.38 -23.33
CA VAL A 17 -5.70 13.07 -23.96
C VAL A 17 -4.44 12.56 -24.67
N VAL A 18 -3.75 13.43 -25.42
CA VAL A 18 -2.49 13.06 -26.10
C VAL A 18 -1.40 12.67 -25.08
N VAL A 19 -1.26 13.44 -24.00
CA VAL A 19 -0.32 13.12 -22.91
C VAL A 19 -0.65 11.77 -22.28
N LEU A 20 -1.93 11.48 -22.01
CA LEU A 20 -2.34 10.20 -21.45
C LEU A 20 -2.10 9.04 -22.42
N ILE A 21 -2.32 9.23 -23.73
CA ILE A 21 -2.02 8.22 -24.77
C ILE A 21 -0.52 7.96 -24.84
N VAL A 22 0.32 9.01 -24.83
CA VAL A 22 1.78 8.89 -24.84
C VAL A 22 2.27 8.17 -23.58
N ILE A 23 1.78 8.58 -22.41
CA ILE A 23 2.11 7.91 -21.14
C ILE A 23 1.67 6.45 -21.17
N GLY A 24 0.45 6.16 -21.64
CA GLY A 24 -0.06 4.79 -21.76
C GLY A 24 0.73 3.95 -22.76
N GLY A 25 1.16 4.53 -23.87
CA GLY A 25 2.00 3.88 -24.87
C GLY A 25 3.41 3.57 -24.34
N LEU A 26 4.05 4.56 -23.74
CA LEU A 26 5.34 4.39 -23.06
C LEU A 26 5.24 3.35 -21.94
N TRP A 27 4.16 3.39 -21.17
CA TRP A 27 3.89 2.40 -20.14
C TRP A 27 3.79 0.97 -20.69
N LYS A 28 3.00 0.77 -21.77
CA LYS A 28 2.87 -0.53 -22.41
C LYS A 28 4.20 -1.05 -22.96
N PHE A 29 5.06 -0.14 -23.40
CA PHE A 29 6.42 -0.48 -23.86
C PHE A 29 7.32 -0.93 -22.69
N LEU A 30 7.24 -0.20 -21.56
CA LEU A 30 7.98 -0.53 -20.33
C LEU A 30 7.41 -1.75 -19.60
N ASP A 31 6.13 -2.05 -19.78
CA ASP A 31 5.40 -3.13 -19.10
C ASP A 31 5.82 -4.53 -19.57
N LYS A 32 6.52 -4.63 -20.69
CA LYS A 32 6.93 -5.90 -21.29
C LYS A 32 7.98 -6.68 -20.49
N GLU A 33 8.64 -6.06 -19.49
CA GLU A 33 9.88 -6.63 -18.94
C GLU A 33 9.84 -7.05 -17.47
N VAL A 34 8.81 -6.78 -16.70
CA VAL A 34 8.84 -7.10 -15.25
C VAL A 34 7.66 -7.94 -14.83
N GLU A 35 7.82 -9.26 -14.94
CA GLU A 35 6.91 -10.19 -14.27
C GLU A 35 7.12 -10.16 -12.75
N PRO A 36 6.06 -10.41 -11.94
CA PRO A 36 6.21 -10.57 -10.50
C PRO A 36 7.25 -11.65 -10.18
N SER A 37 8.18 -11.34 -9.28
CA SER A 37 9.26 -12.25 -8.89
C SER A 37 8.79 -13.40 -8.01
N MET A 38 7.50 -13.45 -7.67
CA MET A 38 6.93 -14.43 -6.75
C MET A 38 5.59 -15.00 -7.23
N LYS A 39 5.21 -16.15 -6.66
CA LYS A 39 3.87 -16.72 -6.77
C LYS A 39 3.07 -16.34 -5.52
N PHE A 40 1.89 -15.76 -5.71
CA PHE A 40 0.99 -15.38 -4.63
C PHE A 40 -0.40 -16.00 -4.79
N LYS A 41 -0.95 -16.52 -3.70
CA LYS A 41 -2.33 -17.01 -3.63
C LYS A 41 -2.95 -16.58 -2.30
N ALA A 42 -4.17 -16.04 -2.34
CA ALA A 42 -4.96 -15.73 -1.16
C ALA A 42 -6.29 -16.47 -1.19
N ARG A 43 -6.84 -16.78 0.00
CA ARG A 43 -8.18 -17.39 0.16
C ARG A 43 -9.28 -16.32 0.22
N GLY A 44 -9.28 -15.38 -0.74
CA GLY A 44 -10.22 -14.28 -0.78
C GLY A 44 -9.69 -12.99 -0.15
N MET A 45 -10.58 -12.05 0.12
CA MET A 45 -10.23 -10.74 0.71
C MET A 45 -10.18 -10.83 2.25
N PRO A 46 -9.34 -10.02 2.90
CA PRO A 46 -9.26 -10.00 4.36
C PRO A 46 -10.56 -9.48 4.98
N HIS A 47 -11.06 -10.16 6.00
CA HIS A 47 -12.20 -9.70 6.79
C HIS A 47 -11.71 -8.69 7.83
N MET A 48 -12.21 -7.45 7.76
CA MET A 48 -11.75 -6.37 8.62
C MET A 48 -12.89 -5.45 9.03
N LYS A 49 -12.70 -4.75 10.15
CA LYS A 49 -13.63 -3.74 10.64
C LYS A 49 -12.91 -2.42 10.88
N PRO A 50 -13.57 -1.28 10.62
CA PRO A 50 -13.00 0.02 10.94
C PRO A 50 -12.95 0.24 12.45
N ILE A 51 -11.87 0.87 12.92
CA ILE A 51 -11.76 1.30 14.31
C ILE A 51 -12.31 2.73 14.40
N PRO A 52 -13.22 3.02 15.33
CA PRO A 52 -13.74 4.38 15.53
C PRO A 52 -12.61 5.36 15.83
N ILE A 53 -12.68 6.54 15.20
CA ILE A 53 -11.75 7.64 15.51
C ILE A 53 -12.37 8.44 16.67
N PRO A 54 -11.73 8.51 17.84
CA PRO A 54 -12.29 9.24 18.99
C PRO A 54 -12.20 10.77 18.73
N THR A 55 -13.33 11.37 18.44
CA THR A 55 -13.47 12.83 18.21
C THR A 55 -14.17 13.54 19.36
N LYS A 56 -14.97 12.81 20.17
CA LYS A 56 -15.74 13.35 21.29
C LYS A 56 -14.82 14.00 22.34
N GLY A 57 -15.16 15.19 22.79
CA GLY A 57 -14.41 15.90 23.85
C GLY A 57 -13.14 16.62 23.43
N LYS A 58 -12.81 16.69 22.12
CA LYS A 58 -11.55 17.30 21.64
C LYS A 58 -11.64 18.79 21.34
N GLY A 59 -12.83 19.42 21.46
CA GLY A 59 -13.06 20.81 21.08
C GLY A 59 -12.87 21.03 19.56
N PHE A 60 -13.11 22.25 19.10
CA PHE A 60 -13.05 22.60 17.68
C PHE A 60 -11.65 22.33 17.05
N TRP A 61 -10.59 22.85 17.64
CA TRP A 61 -9.23 22.70 17.10
C TRP A 61 -8.72 21.26 17.17
N GLY A 62 -9.05 20.54 18.24
CA GLY A 62 -8.74 19.11 18.34
C GLY A 62 -9.49 18.26 17.33
N GLY A 63 -10.76 18.56 17.08
CA GLY A 63 -11.58 17.94 16.05
C GLY A 63 -11.03 18.20 14.65
N LEU A 64 -10.69 19.45 14.33
CA LEU A 64 -10.10 19.85 13.05
C LEU A 64 -8.76 19.11 12.79
N LYS A 65 -7.88 19.04 13.80
CA LYS A 65 -6.62 18.29 13.71
C LYS A 65 -6.84 16.80 13.43
N VAL A 66 -7.81 16.19 14.12
CA VAL A 66 -8.17 14.79 13.88
C VAL A 66 -8.68 14.61 12.46
N TRP A 67 -9.58 15.47 12.01
CA TRP A 67 -10.13 15.40 10.65
C TRP A 67 -9.04 15.55 9.57
N LEU A 68 -8.10 16.46 9.74
CA LEU A 68 -7.05 16.71 8.75
C LEU A 68 -5.94 15.64 8.74
N PHE A 69 -5.54 15.12 9.91
CA PHE A 69 -4.30 14.35 10.04
C PHE A 69 -4.46 12.90 10.49
N VAL A 70 -5.59 12.52 11.11
CA VAL A 70 -5.76 11.14 11.60
C VAL A 70 -6.33 10.25 10.52
N SER A 71 -5.59 9.21 10.14
CA SER A 71 -6.07 8.15 9.25
C SER A 71 -6.89 7.13 10.04
N ARG A 72 -7.93 6.58 9.40
CA ARG A 72 -8.72 5.50 9.98
C ARG A 72 -7.90 4.23 10.05
N LYS A 73 -7.91 3.58 11.21
CA LYS A 73 -7.31 2.26 11.37
C LYS A 73 -8.35 1.17 11.15
N TRP A 74 -7.87 0.02 10.74
CA TRP A 74 -8.67 -1.17 10.49
C TRP A 74 -8.14 -2.32 11.32
N GLN A 75 -9.01 -3.20 11.76
CA GLN A 75 -8.65 -4.38 12.53
C GLN A 75 -9.08 -5.64 11.77
N ILE A 76 -8.18 -6.61 11.65
CA ILE A 76 -8.47 -7.93 11.11
C ILE A 76 -9.37 -8.68 12.11
N VAL A 77 -10.51 -9.19 11.63
CA VAL A 77 -11.52 -9.87 12.49
C VAL A 77 -11.45 -11.39 12.45
N SER A 78 -10.78 -11.95 11.45
CA SER A 78 -10.46 -13.39 11.34
C SER A 78 -9.08 -13.57 10.76
N ASP A 79 -8.39 -14.66 11.07
CA ASP A 79 -7.08 -14.97 10.51
C ASP A 79 -7.11 -14.89 8.98
N TYR A 80 -6.20 -14.11 8.41
CA TYR A 80 -6.07 -13.96 6.97
C TYR A 80 -4.96 -14.86 6.45
N HIS A 81 -5.34 -15.92 5.73
CA HIS A 81 -4.44 -16.92 5.18
C HIS A 81 -4.06 -16.61 3.74
N TYR A 82 -2.78 -16.69 3.45
CA TYR A 82 -2.23 -16.49 2.10
C TYR A 82 -0.98 -17.35 1.90
N ASN A 83 -0.54 -17.50 0.65
CA ASN A 83 0.62 -18.29 0.29
C ASN A 83 1.56 -17.45 -0.57
N ILE A 84 2.83 -17.45 -0.26
CA ILE A 84 3.91 -16.87 -1.07
C ILE A 84 4.92 -17.97 -1.37
N ASN A 85 5.16 -18.25 -2.65
CA ASN A 85 6.13 -19.23 -3.13
C ASN A 85 6.00 -20.63 -2.50
N GLY A 86 4.77 -21.06 -2.18
CA GLY A 86 4.49 -22.35 -1.54
C GLY A 86 4.47 -22.31 -0.01
N GLU A 87 4.86 -21.21 0.61
CA GLU A 87 4.82 -21.04 2.07
C GLU A 87 3.45 -20.53 2.52
N ASP A 88 2.76 -21.28 3.39
CA ASP A 88 1.49 -20.90 3.98
C ASP A 88 1.71 -19.91 5.12
N LEU A 89 1.20 -18.70 4.94
CA LEU A 89 1.37 -17.57 5.83
C LEU A 89 0.03 -17.12 6.40
N VAL A 90 0.07 -16.42 7.53
CA VAL A 90 -1.12 -15.92 8.20
C VAL A 90 -0.88 -14.53 8.81
N ILE A 91 -1.84 -13.64 8.64
CA ILE A 91 -1.96 -12.43 9.46
C ILE A 91 -3.03 -12.73 10.51
N PRO A 92 -2.68 -12.71 11.81
CA PRO A 92 -3.57 -13.13 12.86
C PRO A 92 -4.72 -12.12 13.07
N LYS A 93 -5.85 -12.64 13.49
CA LYS A 93 -6.97 -11.85 14.02
C LYS A 93 -6.47 -10.86 15.06
N GLY A 94 -7.04 -9.65 15.04
CA GLY A 94 -6.67 -8.59 15.96
C GLY A 94 -5.56 -7.67 15.44
N PHE A 95 -4.87 -8.01 14.35
CA PHE A 95 -3.89 -7.11 13.75
C PHE A 95 -4.55 -5.79 13.33
N ILE A 96 -3.91 -4.69 13.73
CA ILE A 96 -4.38 -3.32 13.42
C ILE A 96 -3.39 -2.67 12.48
N PHE A 97 -3.92 -2.11 11.39
CA PHE A 97 -3.17 -1.39 10.38
C PHE A 97 -3.96 -0.17 9.88
N ASP A 98 -3.30 0.75 9.22
CA ASP A 98 -3.89 2.02 8.74
C ASP A 98 -4.10 2.05 7.22
N GLY A 99 -3.95 0.91 6.57
CA GLY A 99 -4.02 0.77 5.12
C GLY A 99 -2.65 0.98 4.47
N ALA A 100 -2.60 0.98 3.15
CA ALA A 100 -1.37 1.32 2.45
C ALA A 100 -0.95 2.74 2.87
N SER A 101 0.31 2.92 3.26
CA SER A 101 0.87 4.20 3.73
C SER A 101 0.96 5.23 2.60
N VAL A 102 -0.19 5.54 2.02
CA VAL A 102 -0.36 6.52 0.96
C VAL A 102 -0.54 7.90 1.60
N PRO A 103 0.22 8.92 1.20
CA PRO A 103 -0.01 10.29 1.66
C PRO A 103 -1.47 10.73 1.41
N LYS A 104 -2.08 11.42 2.39
CA LYS A 104 -3.52 11.76 2.34
C LYS A 104 -3.96 12.52 1.09
N PHE A 105 -3.10 13.37 0.54
CA PHE A 105 -3.40 14.11 -0.69
C PHE A 105 -3.54 13.20 -1.93
N LEU A 106 -3.01 11.98 -1.87
CA LEU A 106 -3.17 10.96 -2.91
C LEU A 106 -4.35 10.02 -2.68
N HIS A 107 -5.04 10.08 -1.52
CA HIS A 107 -6.13 9.16 -1.19
C HIS A 107 -7.30 9.22 -2.16
N THR A 108 -7.51 10.35 -2.84
CA THR A 108 -8.54 10.49 -3.87
C THR A 108 -8.23 9.62 -5.09
N TRP A 109 -6.95 9.41 -5.39
CA TRP A 109 -6.47 8.68 -6.56
C TRP A 109 -5.99 7.28 -6.21
N LEU A 110 -5.40 7.13 -5.01
CA LEU A 110 -4.83 5.90 -4.48
C LEU A 110 -5.49 5.59 -3.14
N SER A 111 -6.68 4.99 -3.18
CA SER A 111 -7.35 4.57 -1.94
C SER A 111 -6.48 3.53 -1.20
N PRO A 112 -6.12 3.77 0.08
CA PRO A 112 -5.36 2.80 0.88
C PRO A 112 -6.09 1.48 1.06
N MET A 113 -7.43 1.48 0.88
CA MET A 113 -8.32 0.33 1.00
C MET A 113 -8.80 -0.19 -0.36
N GLY A 114 -8.26 0.35 -1.45
CA GLY A 114 -8.59 -0.05 -2.82
C GLY A 114 -7.70 -1.19 -3.32
N VAL A 115 -7.19 -1.00 -4.53
CA VAL A 115 -6.36 -2.00 -5.24
C VAL A 115 -5.06 -2.38 -4.52
N LEU A 116 -4.59 -1.56 -3.58
CA LEU A 116 -3.36 -1.79 -2.82
C LEU A 116 -3.59 -2.50 -1.47
N LEU A 117 -4.83 -2.89 -1.15
CA LEU A 117 -5.20 -3.37 0.18
C LEU A 117 -4.41 -4.61 0.63
N VAL A 118 -4.36 -5.64 -0.21
CA VAL A 118 -3.76 -6.93 0.19
C VAL A 118 -2.25 -6.82 0.36
N GLY A 119 -1.57 -6.21 -0.62
CA GLY A 119 -0.14 -5.93 -0.50
C GLY A 119 0.18 -5.01 0.68
N GLY A 120 -0.65 -3.96 0.89
CA GLY A 120 -0.53 -3.04 2.02
C GLY A 120 -0.66 -3.73 3.37
N LEU A 121 -1.64 -4.62 3.52
CA LEU A 121 -1.85 -5.40 4.74
C LEU A 121 -0.63 -6.27 5.09
N ILE A 122 -0.10 -7.01 4.10
CA ILE A 122 1.08 -7.87 4.28
C ILE A 122 2.32 -7.03 4.60
N HIS A 123 2.48 -5.92 3.89
CA HIS A 123 3.57 -4.97 4.08
C HIS A 123 3.55 -4.34 5.48
N ASP A 124 2.40 -3.84 5.94
CA ASP A 124 2.26 -3.24 7.27
C ASP A 124 2.54 -4.26 8.39
N TYR A 125 2.12 -5.52 8.19
CA TYR A 125 2.46 -6.60 9.12
C TYR A 125 3.97 -6.82 9.17
N GLY A 126 4.60 -6.96 8.00
CA GLY A 126 6.04 -7.14 7.88
C GLY A 126 6.84 -5.97 8.44
N TYR A 127 6.43 -4.73 8.16
CA TYR A 127 7.06 -3.52 8.71
C TYR A 127 6.98 -3.46 10.24
N LYS A 128 5.80 -3.81 10.79
CA LYS A 128 5.61 -3.77 12.24
C LYS A 128 6.42 -4.82 12.97
N TYR A 129 6.49 -6.03 12.45
CA TYR A 129 7.07 -7.17 13.14
C TYR A 129 8.40 -7.68 12.55
N GLN A 130 8.83 -7.13 11.43
CA GLN A 130 10.03 -7.53 10.69
C GLN A 130 10.01 -9.00 10.23
N THR A 131 8.81 -9.57 10.09
CA THR A 131 8.63 -10.96 9.76
C THR A 131 7.26 -11.23 9.15
N LEU A 132 7.11 -12.40 8.53
CA LEU A 132 5.82 -12.96 8.12
C LEU A 132 5.57 -14.23 8.93
N LEU A 133 4.36 -14.43 9.42
CA LEU A 133 4.01 -15.53 10.31
C LEU A 133 3.55 -16.75 9.52
N CYS A 134 4.18 -17.92 9.75
CA CYS A 134 3.74 -19.19 9.17
C CYS A 134 2.48 -19.72 9.84
N LYS A 135 1.59 -20.30 9.04
CA LYS A 135 0.41 -21.02 9.54
C LYS A 135 0.86 -22.25 10.36
N GLY A 136 0.32 -22.37 11.57
CA GLY A 136 0.57 -23.54 12.44
C GLY A 136 1.91 -23.57 13.15
N LYS A 137 2.79 -22.63 12.88
CA LYS A 137 4.04 -22.44 13.63
C LYS A 137 3.97 -21.11 14.35
N LYS A 138 4.18 -21.09 15.66
CA LYS A 138 4.48 -19.84 16.40
C LYS A 138 5.79 -19.19 15.92
N LYS A 139 6.38 -19.70 14.87
CA LYS A 139 7.67 -19.34 14.35
C LYS A 139 7.50 -18.50 13.08
N SER A 140 8.02 -17.29 13.14
CA SER A 140 8.15 -16.37 12.01
C SER A 140 9.13 -16.94 10.97
N ILE A 141 8.86 -16.72 9.68
CA ILE A 141 9.85 -16.94 8.63
C ILE A 141 10.81 -15.78 8.66
N GLY A 142 11.98 -15.99 9.24
CA GLY A 142 13.15 -15.13 9.13
C GLY A 142 12.93 -13.64 9.38
N ILE A 143 14.00 -12.93 9.58
CA ILE A 143 14.01 -11.46 9.61
C ILE A 143 13.91 -10.97 8.17
N ARG A 144 12.85 -10.23 7.83
CA ARG A 144 12.68 -9.59 6.53
C ARG A 144 13.30 -8.20 6.53
N THR A 145 13.95 -7.87 5.43
CA THR A 145 14.45 -6.52 5.20
C THR A 145 13.34 -5.60 4.71
N GLN A 146 13.52 -4.29 4.87
CA GLN A 146 12.61 -3.30 4.31
C GLN A 146 12.41 -3.53 2.79
N GLN A 147 13.52 -3.72 2.06
CA GLN A 147 13.48 -3.88 0.61
C GLN A 147 12.70 -5.12 0.17
N GLU A 148 12.84 -6.25 0.86
CA GLU A 148 12.07 -7.45 0.57
C GLU A 148 10.57 -7.23 0.76
N LEU A 149 10.17 -6.53 1.82
CA LEU A 149 8.77 -6.23 2.10
C LEU A 149 8.18 -5.25 1.07
N ASP A 150 8.96 -4.28 0.60
CA ASP A 150 8.56 -3.35 -0.46
C ASP A 150 8.35 -4.09 -1.80
N VAL A 151 9.21 -5.07 -2.12
CA VAL A 151 9.05 -5.94 -3.29
C VAL A 151 7.81 -6.83 -3.15
N ILE A 152 7.61 -7.44 -1.98
CA ILE A 152 6.42 -8.25 -1.69
C ILE A 152 5.14 -7.41 -1.87
N PHE A 153 5.12 -6.17 -1.36
CA PHE A 153 4.01 -5.24 -1.57
C PHE A 153 3.68 -5.04 -3.05
N ARG A 154 4.69 -4.72 -3.86
CA ARG A 154 4.53 -4.49 -5.30
C ARG A 154 3.98 -5.74 -5.99
N ASP A 155 4.65 -6.87 -5.81
CA ASP A 155 4.37 -8.09 -6.55
C ASP A 155 3.01 -8.70 -6.17
N VAL A 156 2.66 -8.69 -4.87
CA VAL A 156 1.34 -9.12 -4.39
C VAL A 156 0.24 -8.28 -5.05
N ASN A 157 0.39 -6.94 -5.08
CA ASN A 157 -0.61 -6.07 -5.68
C ASN A 157 -0.68 -6.23 -7.20
N VAL A 158 0.46 -6.40 -7.89
CA VAL A 158 0.48 -6.67 -9.34
C VAL A 158 -0.26 -7.99 -9.65
N ILE A 159 -0.03 -9.04 -8.88
CA ILE A 159 -0.71 -10.33 -9.06
C ILE A 159 -2.21 -10.20 -8.78
N GLN A 160 -2.60 -9.44 -7.76
CA GLN A 160 -4.00 -9.29 -7.34
C GLN A 160 -4.85 -8.45 -8.28
N ASN A 161 -4.33 -7.36 -8.79
CA ASN A 161 -5.13 -6.37 -9.52
C ASN A 161 -4.67 -6.13 -10.96
N GLY A 162 -3.48 -6.60 -11.36
CA GLY A 162 -2.92 -6.41 -12.70
C GLY A 162 -2.56 -4.95 -13.06
N PHE A 163 -2.82 -3.97 -12.18
CA PHE A 163 -2.63 -2.56 -12.49
C PHE A 163 -1.20 -2.10 -12.17
N ARG A 164 -0.26 -2.49 -13.01
CA ARG A 164 1.18 -2.29 -12.78
C ARG A 164 1.54 -0.85 -12.50
N LEU A 165 1.04 0.13 -13.26
CA LEU A 165 1.38 1.55 -13.09
C LEU A 165 1.20 2.02 -11.64
N ILE A 166 0.02 1.80 -11.08
CA ILE A 166 -0.32 2.22 -9.71
C ILE A 166 0.55 1.48 -8.70
N ASN A 167 0.75 0.17 -8.90
CA ASN A 167 1.55 -0.65 -7.99
C ASN A 167 3.03 -0.23 -7.97
N TYR A 168 3.58 0.13 -9.13
CA TYR A 168 4.95 0.64 -9.23
C TYR A 168 5.09 2.06 -8.68
N LEU A 169 4.13 2.96 -8.92
CA LEU A 169 4.14 4.29 -8.31
C LEU A 169 4.10 4.20 -6.78
N ALA A 170 3.23 3.33 -6.24
CA ALA A 170 3.16 3.09 -4.80
C ALA A 170 4.47 2.49 -4.26
N TYR A 171 5.06 1.53 -4.95
CA TYR A 171 6.36 0.94 -4.61
C TYR A 171 7.49 1.98 -4.58
N PHE A 172 7.57 2.86 -5.58
CA PHE A 172 8.55 3.95 -5.57
C PHE A 172 8.30 4.93 -4.42
N GLY A 173 7.03 5.22 -4.11
CA GLY A 173 6.66 6.00 -2.93
C GLY A 173 7.16 5.38 -1.61
N LEU A 174 7.05 4.04 -1.48
CA LEU A 174 7.61 3.31 -0.33
C LEU A 174 9.13 3.39 -0.29
N LYS A 175 9.82 3.24 -1.42
CA LYS A 175 11.28 3.39 -1.49
C LYS A 175 11.76 4.77 -1.03
N LEU A 176 11.03 5.83 -1.39
CA LEU A 176 11.40 7.20 -1.04
C LEU A 176 11.04 7.57 0.41
N GLY A 177 9.96 7.03 0.97
CA GLY A 177 9.42 7.44 2.27
C GLY A 177 9.33 6.34 3.32
N GLY A 178 9.38 5.07 2.94
CA GLY A 178 9.15 3.93 3.83
C GLY A 178 10.18 3.79 4.96
N PHE A 179 11.41 4.31 4.75
CA PHE A 179 12.47 4.26 5.76
C PHE A 179 12.07 4.93 7.09
N ALA A 180 11.27 6.00 7.04
CA ALA A 180 10.81 6.70 8.24
C ALA A 180 9.86 5.83 9.08
N ALA A 181 8.90 5.16 8.43
CA ALA A 181 7.99 4.23 9.06
C ALA A 181 8.73 2.98 9.58
N TRP A 182 9.63 2.43 8.77
CA TRP A 182 10.48 1.30 9.15
C TRP A 182 11.28 1.58 10.42
N ASN A 183 12.01 2.70 10.45
CA ASN A 183 12.84 3.09 11.60
C ASN A 183 11.99 3.37 12.84
N LYS A 184 10.81 3.96 12.67
CA LYS A 184 9.86 4.16 13.77
C LYS A 184 9.45 2.81 14.39
N HIS A 185 9.09 1.82 13.56
CA HIS A 185 8.72 0.50 14.05
C HIS A 185 9.89 -0.22 14.75
N ARG A 186 11.14 -0.07 14.27
CA ARG A 186 12.33 -0.63 14.95
C ARG A 186 12.55 -0.03 16.33
N LYS A 187 12.17 1.22 16.54
CA LYS A 187 12.31 1.89 17.84
C LYS A 187 11.18 1.55 18.82
N THR A 188 9.96 1.34 18.32
CA THR A 188 8.75 1.25 19.17
C THR A 188 8.24 -0.16 19.38
N ASN A 189 8.51 -1.08 18.46
CA ASN A 189 8.01 -2.45 18.57
C ASN A 189 9.08 -3.36 19.15
N ALA A 190 8.75 -3.98 20.28
CA ALA A 190 9.56 -5.06 20.84
C ALA A 190 9.69 -6.18 19.80
N LYS A 191 10.83 -6.88 19.83
CA LYS A 191 11.02 -8.11 19.06
C LYS A 191 9.98 -9.13 19.52
N TRP A 192 9.38 -9.81 18.58
CA TRP A 192 8.53 -10.98 18.83
C TRP A 192 9.38 -12.17 19.25
#